data_4e9932fcfe817f239019982033c089e3
#
_entry.id   4e9932fcfe817f239019982033c089e3
#
_cell.length_a   1.000
_cell.length_b   1.000
_cell.length_c   1.000
_cell.angle_alpha   90.00
_cell.angle_beta   90.00
_cell.angle_gamma   90.00
#
_symmetry.space_group_name_H-M   'P 1'
#
loop_
_entity.id
_entity.type
_entity.pdbx_description
1 polymer ?
#
loop_
_entity_poly.entity_id
_entity_poly.type
_entity_poly.pdbx_seq_one_letter_code
_entity_poly.pdbx_strand_id
1 'polypeptide(L)'
;DICPFSLGTDVLDIQSRESVMDFIIDRNSPLPTSREHIYSAVNDGQTVSKFKFYQGESRVPSRNLYIGELCVKHPPARKHQPTCTARMTYDINGILVVDVTTLADNKHYSHVMLSSSNNMSDEEINAALKKMETLKISPADKEENRLLIARAERIYEEALPEERYMIDNALGSFKAALNMQNNRRIHEAAEDLTALLDNLEY
;
A
#
# COMPACT_ATOMS: atom_id res chain seq x y z
N ASP A 1 -15.30 9.04 8.06
CA ASP A 1 -14.87 8.01 9.05
C ASP A 1 -13.38 7.87 9.01
N ILE A 2 -12.77 7.49 10.14
CA ILE A 2 -11.34 7.28 10.29
C ILE A 2 -11.08 5.91 10.90
N CYS A 3 -9.91 5.34 10.61
CA CYS A 3 -9.47 4.09 11.21
C CYS A 3 -9.21 4.30 12.73
N PRO A 4 -9.90 3.60 13.62
CA PRO A 4 -9.79 3.84 15.06
C PRO A 4 -8.48 3.31 15.66
N PHE A 5 -7.81 2.36 15.00
CA PHE A 5 -6.58 1.71 15.43
C PHE A 5 -5.65 1.49 14.26
N SER A 6 -4.34 1.43 14.51
CA SER A 6 -3.37 0.99 13.52
C SER A 6 -3.50 -0.50 13.25
N LEU A 7 -3.31 -0.89 11.99
CA LEU A 7 -3.37 -2.27 11.50
C LEU A 7 -2.03 -2.61 10.84
N GLY A 8 -1.51 -3.78 11.12
CA GLY A 8 -0.22 -4.17 10.58
C GLY A 8 0.13 -5.63 10.80
N THR A 9 1.37 -5.97 10.51
CA THR A 9 1.93 -7.31 10.67
C THR A 9 3.21 -7.27 11.50
N ASP A 10 3.63 -8.40 12.04
CA ASP A 10 4.92 -8.51 12.69
C ASP A 10 6.04 -8.73 11.68
N VAL A 11 7.16 -8.06 11.91
CA VAL A 11 8.38 -8.20 11.13
C VAL A 11 9.58 -8.44 12.06
N LEU A 12 10.61 -9.07 11.54
CA LEU A 12 11.88 -9.24 12.27
C LEU A 12 12.72 -7.95 12.11
N ASP A 13 12.98 -7.27 13.20
CA ASP A 13 13.95 -6.18 13.22
C ASP A 13 15.36 -6.75 13.06
N ILE A 14 16.09 -6.27 12.04
CA ILE A 14 17.41 -6.80 11.68
C ILE A 14 18.46 -6.49 12.75
N GLN A 15 18.33 -5.38 13.46
CA GLN A 15 19.30 -4.93 14.45
C GLN A 15 19.10 -5.62 15.80
N SER A 16 17.88 -5.61 16.32
CA SER A 16 17.56 -6.21 17.62
C SER A 16 17.27 -7.70 17.54
N ARG A 17 16.99 -8.24 16.36
CA ARG A 17 16.47 -9.61 16.12
C ARG A 17 15.17 -9.90 16.85
N GLU A 18 14.44 -8.88 17.22
CA GLU A 18 13.13 -8.98 17.85
C GLU A 18 12.00 -8.84 16.83
N SER A 19 10.85 -9.42 17.14
CA SER A 19 9.64 -9.21 16.37
C SER A 19 9.04 -7.86 16.76
N VAL A 20 8.84 -6.99 15.77
CA VAL A 20 8.26 -5.66 15.95
C VAL A 20 7.10 -5.47 15.00
N MET A 21 6.21 -4.53 15.32
CA MET A 21 5.10 -4.16 14.45
C MET A 21 5.55 -3.31 13.28
N ASP A 22 5.10 -3.69 12.09
CA ASP A 22 5.07 -2.85 10.89
C ASP A 22 3.61 -2.45 10.62
N PHE A 23 3.32 -1.16 10.78
CA PHE A 23 1.98 -0.63 10.60
C PHE A 23 1.73 -0.31 9.12
N ILE A 24 0.78 -1.02 8.50
CA ILE A 24 0.39 -0.86 7.09
C ILE A 24 -0.68 0.23 6.98
N ILE A 25 -1.65 0.25 7.89
CA ILE A 25 -2.66 1.32 7.99
C ILE A 25 -2.50 1.97 9.36
N ASP A 26 -2.22 3.26 9.36
CA ASP A 26 -2.09 4.03 10.60
C ASP A 26 -3.45 4.40 11.18
N ARG A 27 -3.51 4.51 12.50
CA ARG A 27 -4.63 5.13 13.22
C ARG A 27 -4.94 6.51 12.63
N ASN A 28 -6.20 6.87 12.61
CA ASN A 28 -6.76 8.09 12.05
C ASN A 28 -6.65 8.22 10.51
N SER A 29 -6.22 7.17 9.80
CA SER A 29 -6.33 7.15 8.35
C SER A 29 -7.79 7.30 7.92
N PRO A 30 -8.10 8.13 6.90
CA PRO A 30 -9.47 8.26 6.39
C PRO A 30 -9.94 6.94 5.78
N LEU A 31 -11.21 6.58 6.02
CA LEU A 31 -11.84 5.38 5.49
C LEU A 31 -12.77 5.72 4.31
N PRO A 32 -12.88 4.86 3.31
CA PRO A 32 -12.15 3.59 3.12
C PRO A 32 -10.70 3.82 2.72
N THR A 33 -9.81 2.88 3.06
CA THR A 33 -8.38 2.97 2.75
C THR A 33 -7.79 1.65 2.30
N SER A 34 -6.77 1.70 1.45
CA SER A 34 -5.95 0.55 1.04
C SER A 34 -4.48 0.95 1.07
N ARG A 35 -3.63 0.14 1.71
CA ARG A 35 -2.19 0.35 1.84
C ARG A 35 -1.45 -0.95 1.60
N GLU A 36 -0.24 -0.84 1.09
CA GLU A 36 0.59 -1.98 0.72
C GLU A 36 2.04 -1.77 1.15
N HIS A 37 2.65 -2.82 1.71
CA HIS A 37 4.07 -2.87 2.01
C HIS A 37 4.73 -4.09 1.37
N ILE A 38 6.03 -3.98 1.09
CA ILE A 38 6.86 -5.05 0.51
C ILE A 38 7.62 -5.74 1.63
N TYR A 39 7.64 -7.07 1.61
CA TYR A 39 8.32 -7.91 2.59
C TYR A 39 9.37 -8.80 1.93
N SER A 40 10.46 -9.00 2.66
CA SER A 40 11.62 -9.73 2.18
C SER A 40 11.87 -11.00 2.99
N ALA A 41 12.57 -11.97 2.39
CA ALA A 41 13.00 -13.18 3.07
C ALA A 41 13.94 -12.86 4.24
N VAL A 42 13.74 -13.53 5.36
CA VAL A 42 14.56 -13.41 6.58
C VAL A 42 15.78 -14.33 6.51
N ASN A 43 15.65 -15.48 5.84
CA ASN A 43 16.70 -16.49 5.72
C ASN A 43 16.95 -16.88 4.26
N ASP A 44 18.15 -17.36 3.98
CA ASP A 44 18.47 -17.95 2.67
C ASP A 44 17.66 -19.23 2.43
N GLY A 45 17.16 -19.39 1.21
CA GLY A 45 16.36 -20.55 0.82
C GLY A 45 14.94 -20.56 1.38
N GLN A 46 14.47 -19.47 1.95
CA GLN A 46 13.11 -19.37 2.47
C GLN A 46 12.08 -19.57 1.34
N THR A 47 11.09 -20.45 1.60
CA THR A 47 10.02 -20.80 0.65
C THR A 47 8.62 -20.51 1.19
N VAL A 48 8.53 -20.06 2.44
CA VAL A 48 7.26 -19.74 3.10
C VAL A 48 7.43 -18.45 3.89
N SER A 49 6.50 -17.52 3.70
CA SER A 49 6.35 -16.34 4.53
C SER A 49 5.05 -16.45 5.34
N LYS A 50 5.16 -16.27 6.65
CA LYS A 50 4.02 -16.27 7.56
C LYS A 50 3.78 -14.85 8.04
N PHE A 51 2.60 -14.33 7.72
CA PHE A 51 2.13 -13.02 8.16
C PHE A 51 1.13 -13.20 9.29
N LYS A 52 1.37 -12.56 10.41
CA LYS A 52 0.41 -12.45 11.51
C LYS A 52 -0.05 -11.01 11.59
N PHE A 53 -1.35 -10.81 11.60
CA PHE A 53 -1.96 -9.49 11.57
C PHE A 53 -2.48 -9.09 12.93
N TYR A 54 -2.27 -7.82 13.25
CA TYR A 54 -2.58 -7.26 14.55
C TYR A 54 -3.24 -5.88 14.42
N GLN A 55 -4.02 -5.54 15.43
CA GLN A 55 -4.65 -4.24 15.61
C GLN A 55 -4.17 -3.62 16.93
N GLY A 56 -3.71 -2.39 16.89
CA GLY A 56 -3.25 -1.66 18.07
C GLY A 56 -2.03 -0.78 17.80
N GLU A 57 -1.54 -0.09 18.84
CA GLU A 57 -0.52 0.95 18.74
C GLU A 57 0.84 0.53 19.31
N SER A 58 0.94 -0.67 19.89
CA SER A 58 2.18 -1.10 20.50
C SER A 58 3.19 -1.58 19.45
N ARG A 59 4.45 -1.13 19.60
CA ARG A 59 5.56 -1.66 18.79
C ARG A 59 5.79 -3.17 19.03
N VAL A 60 5.38 -3.68 20.19
CA VAL A 60 5.52 -5.10 20.55
C VAL A 60 4.28 -5.87 20.09
N PRO A 61 4.38 -6.81 19.13
CA PRO A 61 3.21 -7.49 18.55
C PRO A 61 2.30 -8.16 19.60
N SER A 62 2.88 -8.81 20.60
CA SER A 62 2.13 -9.51 21.65
C SER A 62 1.26 -8.62 22.55
N ARG A 63 1.45 -7.29 22.48
CA ARG A 63 0.64 -6.32 23.21
C ARG A 63 -0.52 -5.75 22.39
N ASN A 64 -0.64 -6.15 21.13
CA ASN A 64 -1.71 -5.77 20.24
C ASN A 64 -2.73 -6.91 20.13
N LEU A 65 -3.92 -6.58 19.66
CA LEU A 65 -4.96 -7.56 19.39
C LEU A 65 -4.58 -8.36 18.13
N TYR A 66 -4.38 -9.67 18.30
CA TYR A 66 -4.20 -10.57 17.16
C TYR A 66 -5.51 -10.75 16.41
N ILE A 67 -5.50 -10.55 15.10
CA ILE A 67 -6.69 -10.62 14.23
C ILE A 67 -6.66 -11.75 13.21
N GLY A 68 -5.52 -12.37 12.97
CA GLY A 68 -5.41 -13.53 12.08
C GLY A 68 -4.02 -13.72 11.51
N GLU A 69 -3.87 -14.75 10.67
CA GLU A 69 -2.61 -15.05 9.99
C GLU A 69 -2.82 -15.59 8.58
N LEU A 70 -1.80 -15.44 7.75
CA LEU A 70 -1.75 -15.95 6.40
C LEU A 70 -0.37 -16.57 6.13
N CYS A 71 -0.35 -17.82 5.67
CA CYS A 71 0.86 -18.49 5.24
C CYS A 71 0.94 -18.51 3.71
N VAL A 72 2.02 -17.97 3.18
CA VAL A 72 2.23 -17.80 1.75
C VAL A 72 3.45 -18.59 1.30
N LYS A 73 3.27 -19.44 0.28
CA LYS A 73 4.35 -20.21 -0.33
C LYS A 73 4.87 -19.46 -1.54
N HIS A 74 6.19 -19.40 -1.67
CA HIS A 74 6.87 -18.75 -2.80
C HIS A 74 8.13 -19.55 -3.19
N PRO A 75 8.71 -19.32 -4.38
CA PRO A 75 9.99 -19.91 -4.76
C PRO A 75 11.09 -19.58 -3.75
N PRO A 76 12.15 -20.42 -3.65
CA PRO A 76 13.27 -20.16 -2.73
C PRO A 76 13.86 -18.77 -2.96
N ALA A 77 13.97 -17.98 -1.90
CA ALA A 77 14.49 -16.63 -1.93
C ALA A 77 15.77 -16.50 -1.11
N ARG A 78 16.64 -15.57 -1.50
CA ARG A 78 17.83 -15.21 -0.73
C ARG A 78 17.42 -14.30 0.43
N LYS A 79 18.20 -14.31 1.50
CA LYS A 79 18.04 -13.38 2.61
C LYS A 79 17.99 -11.93 2.09
N HIS A 80 17.05 -11.14 2.61
CA HIS A 80 16.74 -9.77 2.21
C HIS A 80 16.20 -9.59 0.78
N GLN A 81 15.96 -10.66 0.03
CA GLN A 81 15.29 -10.57 -1.25
C GLN A 81 13.80 -10.30 -1.03
N PRO A 82 13.21 -9.30 -1.72
CA PRO A 82 11.76 -9.08 -1.70
C PRO A 82 11.02 -10.33 -2.21
N THR A 83 10.02 -10.79 -1.46
CA THR A 83 9.28 -12.02 -1.77
C THR A 83 7.79 -11.78 -1.97
N CYS A 84 7.21 -10.88 -1.20
CA CYS A 84 5.77 -10.66 -1.18
C CYS A 84 5.44 -9.18 -1.03
N THR A 85 4.28 -8.77 -1.54
CA THR A 85 3.58 -7.59 -1.07
C THR A 85 2.44 -8.01 -0.17
N ALA A 86 2.17 -7.27 0.90
CA ALA A 86 0.97 -7.44 1.71
C ALA A 86 0.18 -6.13 1.68
N ARG A 87 -1.07 -6.22 1.22
CA ARG A 87 -2.02 -5.13 1.12
C ARG A 87 -3.12 -5.31 2.15
N MET A 88 -3.41 -4.27 2.88
CA MET A 88 -4.59 -4.19 3.75
C MET A 88 -5.58 -3.19 3.16
N THR A 89 -6.82 -3.61 3.00
CA THR A 89 -7.93 -2.76 2.57
C THR A 89 -9.00 -2.77 3.65
N TYR A 90 -9.33 -1.59 4.20
CA TYR A 90 -10.28 -1.43 5.29
C TYR A 90 -11.41 -0.49 4.90
N ASP A 91 -12.65 -0.94 5.06
CA ASP A 91 -13.84 -0.20 4.68
C ASP A 91 -14.51 0.51 5.87
N ILE A 92 -15.54 1.32 5.57
CA ILE A 92 -16.31 2.04 6.58
C ILE A 92 -17.18 1.16 7.46
N ASN A 93 -17.41 -0.10 7.06
CA ASN A 93 -18.23 -1.07 7.80
C ASN A 93 -17.40 -1.96 8.74
N GLY A 94 -16.08 -1.75 8.78
CA GLY A 94 -15.18 -2.54 9.61
C GLY A 94 -14.74 -3.86 8.98
N ILE A 95 -14.88 -4.01 7.65
CA ILE A 95 -14.37 -5.15 6.91
C ILE A 95 -12.91 -4.88 6.57
N LEU A 96 -12.02 -5.78 7.00
CA LEU A 96 -10.61 -5.78 6.61
C LEU A 96 -10.36 -6.93 5.64
N VAL A 97 -9.83 -6.62 4.47
CA VAL A 97 -9.29 -7.60 3.52
C VAL A 97 -7.79 -7.49 3.54
N VAL A 98 -7.14 -8.63 3.67
CA VAL A 98 -5.68 -8.75 3.56
C VAL A 98 -5.36 -9.56 2.32
N ASP A 99 -4.63 -8.96 1.42
CA ASP A 99 -4.15 -9.57 0.19
C ASP A 99 -2.63 -9.68 0.23
N VAL A 100 -2.10 -10.87 0.01
CA VAL A 100 -0.66 -11.08 -0.12
C VAL A 100 -0.37 -11.63 -1.51
N THR A 101 0.51 -10.96 -2.24
CA THR A 101 0.93 -11.36 -3.58
C THR A 101 2.41 -11.68 -3.58
N THR A 102 2.78 -12.83 -4.13
CA THR A 102 4.18 -13.23 -4.30
C THR A 102 4.79 -12.54 -5.52
N LEU A 103 5.99 -11.98 -5.37
CA LEU A 103 6.64 -11.21 -6.43
C LEU A 103 7.25 -12.08 -7.53
N ALA A 104 7.61 -13.32 -7.22
CA ALA A 104 8.30 -14.21 -8.16
C ALA A 104 7.34 -14.92 -9.14
N ASP A 105 6.16 -15.31 -8.69
CA ASP A 105 5.22 -16.12 -9.46
C ASP A 105 3.78 -15.54 -9.46
N ASN A 106 3.60 -14.32 -8.94
CA ASN A 106 2.35 -13.56 -8.89
C ASN A 106 1.16 -14.35 -8.30
N LYS A 107 1.43 -15.27 -7.38
CA LYS A 107 0.36 -15.97 -6.66
C LYS A 107 -0.30 -15.02 -5.69
N HIS A 108 -1.62 -15.03 -5.69
CA HIS A 108 -2.45 -14.17 -4.86
C HIS A 108 -3.14 -14.98 -3.76
N TYR A 109 -3.02 -14.48 -2.53
CA TYR A 109 -3.65 -15.03 -1.33
C TYR A 109 -4.48 -13.91 -0.71
N SER A 110 -5.76 -14.18 -0.47
CA SER A 110 -6.69 -13.20 0.11
C SER A 110 -7.35 -13.77 1.34
N HIS A 111 -7.49 -12.95 2.38
CA HIS A 111 -8.21 -13.31 3.60
C HIS A 111 -9.07 -12.13 4.07
N VAL A 112 -10.35 -12.43 4.34
CA VAL A 112 -11.31 -11.45 4.84
C VAL A 112 -11.39 -11.58 6.35
N MET A 113 -11.10 -10.49 7.05
CA MET A 113 -11.20 -10.39 8.50
C MET A 113 -12.38 -9.48 8.84
N LEU A 114 -13.40 -10.04 9.46
CA LEU A 114 -14.56 -9.27 9.90
C LEU A 114 -14.31 -8.73 11.30
N SER A 115 -14.65 -7.47 11.53
CA SER A 115 -14.79 -6.97 12.90
C SER A 115 -15.94 -7.72 13.60
N SER A 116 -15.67 -8.25 14.80
CA SER A 116 -16.59 -9.07 15.58
C SER A 116 -17.91 -8.39 15.99
N SER A 117 -18.08 -7.12 15.65
CA SER A 117 -19.26 -6.31 15.99
C SER A 117 -20.30 -6.18 14.87
N ASN A 118 -20.07 -6.73 13.69
CA ASN A 118 -20.94 -6.49 12.55
C ASN A 118 -21.83 -7.72 12.27
N ASN A 119 -23.12 -7.60 12.59
CA ASN A 119 -24.18 -8.49 12.09
C ASN A 119 -24.52 -8.18 10.62
N MET A 120 -23.51 -8.22 9.75
CA MET A 120 -23.72 -8.01 8.32
C MET A 120 -24.20 -9.30 7.67
N SER A 121 -25.13 -9.20 6.73
CA SER A 121 -25.54 -10.32 5.88
C SER A 121 -24.44 -10.63 4.85
N ASP A 122 -24.44 -11.86 4.33
CA ASP A 122 -23.50 -12.27 3.27
C ASP A 122 -23.60 -11.38 2.03
N GLU A 123 -24.79 -10.85 1.73
CA GLU A 123 -25.03 -9.93 0.62
C GLU A 123 -24.34 -8.56 0.85
N GLU A 124 -24.43 -8.02 2.06
CA GLU A 124 -23.78 -6.77 2.44
C GLU A 124 -22.26 -6.92 2.45
N ILE A 125 -21.74 -8.05 2.92
CA ILE A 125 -20.31 -8.37 2.88
C ILE A 125 -19.83 -8.43 1.42
N ASN A 126 -20.53 -9.16 0.55
CA ASN A 126 -20.16 -9.26 -0.86
C ASN A 126 -20.23 -7.91 -1.60
N ALA A 127 -21.20 -7.07 -1.28
CA ALA A 127 -21.31 -5.72 -1.85
C ALA A 127 -20.15 -4.83 -1.39
N ALA A 128 -19.74 -4.91 -0.12
CA ALA A 128 -18.60 -4.19 0.41
C ALA A 128 -17.27 -4.67 -0.24
N LEU A 129 -17.08 -5.99 -0.34
CA LEU A 129 -15.90 -6.58 -0.99
C LEU A 129 -15.75 -6.10 -2.44
N LYS A 130 -16.86 -6.04 -3.19
CA LYS A 130 -16.84 -5.54 -4.58
C LYS A 130 -16.45 -4.07 -4.67
N LYS A 131 -16.87 -3.24 -3.73
CA LYS A 131 -16.42 -1.84 -3.65
C LYS A 131 -14.94 -1.72 -3.28
N MET A 132 -14.45 -2.59 -2.41
CA MET A 132 -13.04 -2.60 -2.00
C MET A 132 -12.08 -2.99 -3.12
N GLU A 133 -12.52 -3.75 -4.12
CA GLU A 133 -11.70 -4.08 -5.30
C GLU A 133 -11.19 -2.82 -6.02
N THR A 134 -12.01 -1.78 -6.09
CA THR A 134 -11.60 -0.51 -6.73
C THR A 134 -10.53 0.26 -5.94
N LEU A 135 -10.39 -0.03 -4.64
CA LEU A 135 -9.39 0.58 -3.76
C LEU A 135 -8.03 -0.12 -3.84
N LYS A 136 -8.01 -1.36 -4.34
CA LYS A 136 -6.79 -2.18 -4.44
C LYS A 136 -5.87 -1.76 -5.59
N ILE A 137 -6.35 -0.90 -6.50
CA ILE A 137 -5.52 -0.35 -7.57
C ILE A 137 -4.56 0.66 -6.95
N SER A 138 -3.26 0.43 -7.12
CA SER A 138 -2.25 1.39 -6.69
C SER A 138 -2.51 2.76 -7.34
N PRO A 139 -2.42 3.87 -6.62
CA PRO A 139 -2.52 5.20 -7.24
C PRO A 139 -1.55 5.39 -8.41
N ALA A 140 -0.35 4.79 -8.36
CA ALA A 140 0.62 4.84 -9.45
C ALA A 140 0.14 4.12 -10.73
N ASP A 141 -0.72 3.10 -10.59
CA ASP A 141 -1.25 2.31 -11.72
C ASP A 141 -2.54 2.88 -12.30
N LYS A 142 -3.13 3.91 -11.68
CA LYS A 142 -4.28 4.59 -12.25
C LYS A 142 -3.90 5.25 -13.57
N GLU A 143 -4.73 5.06 -14.59
CA GLU A 143 -4.48 5.53 -15.94
C GLU A 143 -4.20 7.04 -15.97
N GLU A 144 -4.97 7.84 -15.24
CA GLU A 144 -4.80 9.29 -15.12
C GLU A 144 -3.39 9.70 -14.63
N ASN A 145 -2.86 9.00 -13.63
CA ASN A 145 -1.54 9.28 -13.05
C ASN A 145 -0.40 8.83 -14.00
N ARG A 146 -0.59 7.69 -14.67
CA ARG A 146 0.35 7.20 -15.70
C ARG A 146 0.43 8.16 -16.89
N LEU A 147 -0.71 8.66 -17.35
CA LEU A 147 -0.77 9.63 -18.44
C LEU A 147 -0.08 10.95 -18.06
N LEU A 148 -0.28 11.43 -16.82
CA LEU A 148 0.37 12.65 -16.35
C LEU A 148 1.88 12.49 -16.25
N ILE A 149 2.39 11.35 -15.77
CA ILE A 149 3.83 11.03 -15.76
C ILE A 149 4.38 11.00 -17.18
N ALA A 150 3.73 10.30 -18.11
CA ALA A 150 4.17 10.20 -19.49
C ALA A 150 4.18 11.56 -20.20
N ARG A 151 3.19 12.43 -19.92
CA ARG A 151 3.15 13.81 -20.41
C ARG A 151 4.35 14.62 -19.89
N ALA A 152 4.64 14.53 -18.60
CA ALA A 152 5.76 15.23 -17.99
C ALA A 152 7.11 14.77 -18.58
N GLU A 153 7.30 13.46 -18.77
CA GLU A 153 8.51 12.90 -19.37
C GLU A 153 8.70 13.33 -20.82
N ARG A 154 7.62 13.39 -21.60
CA ARG A 154 7.67 13.89 -23.00
C ARG A 154 8.08 15.37 -23.05
N ILE A 155 7.45 16.24 -22.25
CA ILE A 155 7.78 17.68 -22.23
C ILE A 155 9.21 17.90 -21.73
N TYR A 156 9.66 17.11 -20.76
CA TYR A 156 11.03 17.17 -20.25
C TYR A 156 12.08 16.95 -21.35
N GLU A 157 11.82 16.04 -22.32
CA GLU A 157 12.76 15.78 -23.43
C GLU A 157 12.99 16.99 -24.32
N GLU A 158 11.95 17.82 -24.51
CA GLU A 158 11.98 19.02 -25.39
C GLU A 158 12.29 20.32 -24.64
N ALA A 159 12.23 20.30 -23.30
CA ALA A 159 12.35 21.48 -22.44
C ALA A 159 13.77 22.04 -22.34
N LEU A 160 13.86 23.35 -22.05
CA LEU A 160 15.12 24.05 -21.76
C LEU A 160 15.71 23.62 -20.39
N PRO A 161 17.00 23.78 -20.11
CA PRO A 161 17.62 23.31 -18.86
C PRO A 161 16.94 23.81 -17.58
N GLU A 162 16.47 25.05 -17.55
CA GLU A 162 15.76 25.64 -16.41
C GLU A 162 14.38 25.02 -16.22
N GLU A 163 13.68 24.78 -17.32
CA GLU A 163 12.37 24.13 -17.33
C GLU A 163 12.45 22.66 -16.91
N ARG A 164 13.50 21.94 -17.35
CA ARG A 164 13.78 20.56 -16.92
C ARG A 164 13.91 20.45 -15.41
N TYR A 165 14.59 21.40 -14.78
CA TYR A 165 14.74 21.42 -13.33
C TYR A 165 13.37 21.58 -12.63
N MET A 166 12.49 22.44 -13.16
CA MET A 166 11.13 22.62 -12.61
C MET A 166 10.29 21.36 -12.78
N ILE A 167 10.33 20.74 -13.98
CA ILE A 167 9.59 19.51 -14.26
C ILE A 167 10.07 18.38 -13.36
N ASP A 168 11.39 18.21 -13.19
CA ASP A 168 11.97 17.14 -12.37
C ASP A 168 11.55 17.25 -10.91
N ASN A 169 11.55 18.46 -10.35
CA ASN A 169 11.09 18.70 -8.98
C ASN A 169 9.60 18.41 -8.81
N ALA A 170 8.75 18.88 -9.71
CA ALA A 170 7.30 18.66 -9.64
C ALA A 170 6.96 17.18 -9.85
N LEU A 171 7.57 16.52 -10.82
CA LEU A 171 7.41 15.10 -11.09
C LEU A 171 7.91 14.24 -9.92
N GLY A 172 9.03 14.62 -9.30
CA GLY A 172 9.57 13.98 -8.10
C GLY A 172 8.60 14.07 -6.92
N SER A 173 8.01 15.25 -6.69
CA SER A 173 6.99 15.47 -5.66
C SER A 173 5.73 14.63 -5.90
N PHE A 174 5.28 14.56 -7.16
CA PHE A 174 4.14 13.75 -7.55
C PHE A 174 4.41 12.24 -7.37
N LYS A 175 5.56 11.73 -7.83
CA LYS A 175 5.97 10.33 -7.62
C LYS A 175 6.10 10.00 -6.12
N ALA A 176 6.61 10.91 -5.30
CA ALA A 176 6.68 10.73 -3.85
C ALA A 176 5.27 10.66 -3.21
N ALA A 177 4.34 11.52 -3.63
CA ALA A 177 2.95 11.47 -3.18
C ALA A 177 2.25 10.15 -3.56
N LEU A 178 2.49 9.65 -4.77
CA LEU A 178 1.99 8.34 -5.21
C LEU A 178 2.51 7.20 -4.33
N ASN A 179 3.81 7.21 -4.00
CA ASN A 179 4.42 6.21 -3.13
C ASN A 179 3.87 6.26 -1.69
N MET A 180 3.56 7.44 -1.17
CA MET A 180 2.90 7.61 0.14
C MET A 180 1.43 7.19 0.12
N GLN A 181 0.84 6.94 -1.05
CA GLN A 181 -0.57 6.57 -1.25
C GLN A 181 -1.57 7.51 -0.53
N ASN A 182 -1.21 8.79 -0.38
CA ASN A 182 -2.03 9.81 0.24
C ASN A 182 -2.83 10.57 -0.83
N ASN A 183 -4.12 10.27 -0.96
CA ASN A 183 -4.97 10.81 -2.01
C ASN A 183 -4.99 12.35 -2.07
N ARG A 184 -4.96 13.03 -0.91
CA ARG A 184 -4.93 14.50 -0.88
C ARG A 184 -3.63 15.04 -1.46
N ARG A 185 -2.47 14.50 -1.03
CA ARG A 185 -1.17 14.91 -1.54
C ARG A 185 -0.99 14.56 -3.02
N ILE A 186 -1.56 13.43 -3.46
CA ILE A 186 -1.56 13.03 -4.87
C ILE A 186 -2.33 14.08 -5.69
N HIS A 187 -3.51 14.49 -5.23
CA HIS A 187 -4.32 15.49 -5.92
C HIS A 187 -3.61 16.84 -5.99
N GLU A 188 -3.12 17.36 -4.86
CA GLU A 188 -2.35 18.60 -4.79
C GLU A 188 -1.13 18.58 -5.73
N ALA A 189 -0.32 17.53 -5.68
CA ALA A 189 0.87 17.39 -6.52
C ALA A 189 0.53 17.17 -8.02
N ALA A 190 -0.60 16.54 -8.34
CA ALA A 190 -1.08 16.38 -9.71
C ALA A 190 -1.55 17.72 -10.30
N GLU A 191 -2.24 18.54 -9.51
CA GLU A 191 -2.65 19.89 -9.92
C GLU A 191 -1.43 20.79 -10.18
N ASP A 192 -0.44 20.77 -9.27
CA ASP A 192 0.80 21.56 -9.41
C ASP A 192 1.59 21.14 -10.66
N LEU A 193 1.75 19.83 -10.88
CA LEU A 193 2.43 19.30 -12.06
C LEU A 193 1.69 19.66 -13.35
N THR A 194 0.35 19.49 -13.36
CA THR A 194 -0.48 19.82 -14.52
C THR A 194 -0.38 21.31 -14.88
N ALA A 195 -0.51 22.19 -13.89
CA ALA A 195 -0.38 23.64 -14.10
C ALA A 195 1.00 24.04 -14.64
N LEU A 196 2.07 23.41 -14.17
CA LEU A 196 3.42 23.62 -14.70
C LEU A 196 3.51 23.19 -16.18
N LEU A 197 3.03 21.99 -16.51
CA LEU A 197 3.08 21.44 -17.87
C LEU A 197 2.22 22.26 -18.85
N ASP A 198 1.04 22.73 -18.44
CA ASP A 198 0.17 23.58 -19.23
C ASP A 198 0.84 24.94 -19.58
N ASN A 199 1.69 25.45 -18.70
CA ASN A 199 2.46 26.67 -18.94
C ASN A 199 3.66 26.48 -19.88
N LEU A 200 4.13 25.25 -20.06
CA LEU A 200 5.28 24.91 -20.90
C LEU A 200 4.89 24.37 -22.29
N GLU A 201 3.65 23.90 -22.46
CA GLU A 201 3.11 23.51 -23.77
C GLU A 201 2.61 24.76 -24.52
N TYR A 202 3.44 25.37 -25.35
CA TYR A 202 3.06 26.41 -26.33
C TYR A 202 3.09 25.87 -27.74
#